data_b43c6164a64ea651b82c07d6719c8dd3
#
_entry.id   b43c6164a64ea651b82c07d6719c8dd3
#
_cell.length_a   1.000
_cell.length_b   1.000
_cell.length_c   1.000
_cell.angle_alpha   90.00
_cell.angle_beta   90.00
_cell.angle_gamma   90.00
#
_symmetry.space_group_name_H-M   'P 1'
#
loop_
_entity.id
_entity.type
_entity.pdbx_description
1 polymer ?
#
loop_
_entity_poly.entity_id
_entity_poly.type
_entity_poly.pdbx_seq_one_letter_code
_entity_poly.pdbx_strand_id
1 'polypeptide(L)'
;MKLLVLYRPNSEFARTVEEFIQTLRVQQNIDERQLEILDFDSREGSATASLYDIIAQPGFVVVGDDGGFIKSWQGNELPLAEEVASYTLSY
;
A
#
# COMPACT_ATOMS: atom_id res chain seq x y z
N MET A 1 -8.29 -6.29 -8.40
CA MET A 1 -7.53 -5.13 -7.91
C MET A 1 -6.51 -5.57 -6.89
N LYS A 2 -5.42 -4.86 -6.77
CA LYS A 2 -4.34 -5.20 -5.85
C LYS A 2 -3.85 -3.95 -5.15
N LEU A 3 -3.52 -4.09 -3.86
CA LEU A 3 -2.96 -3.00 -3.06
C LEU A 3 -1.47 -3.26 -2.85
N LEU A 4 -0.65 -2.30 -3.23
CA LEU A 4 0.78 -2.34 -2.99
C LEU A 4 1.09 -1.40 -1.82
N VAL A 5 1.81 -1.88 -0.83
CA VAL A 5 2.22 -1.08 0.33
C VAL A 5 3.74 -0.95 0.31
N LEU A 6 4.20 0.29 0.27
CA LEU A 6 5.62 0.61 0.20
C LEU A 6 6.02 1.36 1.47
N TYR A 7 6.87 0.75 2.29
CA TYR A 7 7.33 1.42 3.50
C TYR A 7 8.70 0.89 3.93
N ARG A 8 9.31 1.60 4.87
CA ARG A 8 10.60 1.20 5.41
C ARG A 8 10.39 0.48 6.74
N PRO A 9 10.64 -0.84 6.81
CA PRO A 9 10.38 -1.61 8.03
C PRO A 9 11.17 -1.15 9.25
N ASN A 10 12.29 -0.46 9.04
CA ASN A 10 13.14 0.01 10.13
C ASN A 10 12.91 1.47 10.48
N SER A 11 11.87 2.09 9.93
CA SER A 11 11.57 3.50 10.20
C SER A 11 10.77 3.64 11.49
N GLU A 12 10.72 4.87 12.00
CA GLU A 12 9.93 5.18 13.20
C GLU A 12 8.44 4.95 12.96
N PHE A 13 8.00 5.06 11.72
CA PHE A 13 6.59 4.95 11.38
C PHE A 13 6.17 3.52 11.03
N ALA A 14 7.11 2.58 11.07
CA ALA A 14 6.85 1.20 10.62
C ALA A 14 5.73 0.52 11.42
N ARG A 15 5.73 0.67 12.74
CA ARG A 15 4.71 0.06 13.57
C ARG A 15 3.31 0.54 13.19
N THR A 16 3.18 1.84 12.96
CA THR A 16 1.90 2.41 12.58
C THR A 16 1.42 1.84 11.26
N VAL A 17 2.32 1.70 10.29
CA VAL A 17 1.99 1.12 8.99
C VAL A 17 1.57 -0.34 9.15
N GLU A 18 2.31 -1.10 9.95
CA GLU A 18 2.00 -2.51 10.17
C GLU A 18 0.65 -2.71 10.84
N GLU A 19 0.31 -1.84 11.79
CA GLU A 19 -1.01 -1.87 12.41
C GLU A 19 -2.11 -1.54 11.41
N PHE A 20 -1.85 -0.60 10.53
CA PHE A 20 -2.79 -0.24 9.48
C PHE A 20 -3.01 -1.41 8.51
N ILE A 21 -1.93 -2.10 8.13
CA ILE A 21 -2.01 -3.29 7.29
C ILE A 21 -2.87 -4.36 7.97
N GLN A 22 -2.68 -4.56 9.26
CA GLN A 22 -3.46 -5.54 10.00
C GLN A 22 -4.94 -5.18 10.01
N THR A 23 -5.25 -3.89 10.16
CA THR A 23 -6.62 -3.41 10.08
C THR A 23 -7.23 -3.73 8.71
N LEU A 24 -6.47 -3.52 7.64
CA LEU A 24 -6.96 -3.84 6.30
C LEU A 24 -7.26 -5.32 6.14
N ARG A 25 -6.41 -6.18 6.69
CA ARG A 25 -6.61 -7.63 6.58
C ARG A 25 -7.81 -8.11 7.40
N VAL A 26 -7.90 -7.65 8.65
CA VAL A 26 -8.85 -8.20 9.60
C VAL A 26 -10.21 -7.50 9.51
N GLN A 27 -10.20 -6.17 9.51
CA GLN A 27 -11.45 -5.42 9.55
C GLN A 27 -12.04 -5.16 8.18
N GLN A 28 -11.18 -5.03 7.16
CA GLN A 28 -11.62 -4.74 5.80
C GLN A 28 -11.59 -5.96 4.89
N ASN A 29 -11.14 -7.10 5.42
CA ASN A 29 -11.15 -8.38 4.69
C ASN A 29 -10.35 -8.36 3.40
N ILE A 30 -9.25 -7.62 3.35
CA ILE A 30 -8.38 -7.64 2.18
C ILE A 30 -7.56 -8.93 2.22
N ASP A 31 -7.71 -9.74 1.18
CA ASP A 31 -7.05 -11.03 1.05
C ASP A 31 -5.56 -10.83 0.79
N GLU A 32 -4.75 -11.76 1.28
CA GLU A 32 -3.29 -11.72 1.04
C GLU A 32 -2.95 -11.69 -0.44
N ARG A 33 -3.78 -12.28 -1.28
CA ARG A 33 -3.57 -12.27 -2.73
C ARG A 33 -3.80 -10.89 -3.34
N GLN A 34 -4.47 -10.02 -2.61
CA GLN A 34 -4.74 -8.65 -3.05
C GLN A 34 -3.80 -7.65 -2.40
N LEU A 35 -2.86 -8.13 -1.60
CA LEU A 35 -1.98 -7.27 -0.81
C LEU A 35 -0.53 -7.67 -1.04
N GLU A 36 0.28 -6.71 -1.48
CA GLU A 36 1.70 -6.93 -1.65
C GLU A 36 2.45 -5.86 -0.86
N ILE A 37 3.33 -6.30 0.03
CA ILE A 37 4.08 -5.41 0.89
C ILE A 37 5.53 -5.37 0.42
N LEU A 38 6.03 -4.16 0.15
CA LEU A 38 7.37 -3.98 -0.40
C LEU A 38 8.16 -3.05 0.49
N ASP A 39 9.45 -3.39 0.69
CA ASP A 39 10.39 -2.51 1.36
C ASP A 39 10.73 -1.37 0.40
N PHE A 40 10.49 -0.14 0.84
CA PHE A 40 10.70 1.06 0.02
C PHE A 40 12.13 1.14 -0.53
N ASP A 41 13.11 0.65 0.24
CA ASP A 41 14.51 0.73 -0.14
C ASP A 41 15.02 -0.50 -0.87
N SER A 42 14.19 -1.52 -1.07
CA SER A 42 14.59 -2.68 -1.86
C SER A 42 14.59 -2.31 -3.34
N ARG A 43 15.27 -3.14 -4.13
CA ARG A 43 15.29 -2.93 -5.59
C ARG A 43 13.87 -2.96 -6.15
N GLU A 44 13.09 -3.95 -5.75
CA GLU A 44 11.72 -4.10 -6.22
C GLU A 44 10.83 -2.96 -5.73
N GLY A 45 10.94 -2.60 -4.44
CA GLY A 45 10.16 -1.49 -3.90
C GLY A 45 10.51 -0.16 -4.54
N SER A 46 11.80 0.08 -4.73
CA SER A 46 12.26 1.31 -5.36
C SER A 46 11.75 1.41 -6.81
N ALA A 47 11.82 0.31 -7.55
CA ALA A 47 11.33 0.29 -8.93
C ALA A 47 9.82 0.52 -8.98
N THR A 48 9.08 -0.09 -8.06
CA THR A 48 7.63 0.07 -7.98
C THR A 48 7.27 1.51 -7.61
N ALA A 49 7.99 2.09 -6.65
CA ALA A 49 7.76 3.48 -6.25
C ALA A 49 7.97 4.43 -7.43
N SER A 50 9.04 4.19 -8.19
CA SER A 50 9.34 5.01 -9.37
C SER A 50 8.24 4.87 -10.43
N LEU A 51 7.76 3.66 -10.64
CA LEU A 51 6.73 3.39 -11.63
C LEU A 51 5.43 4.13 -11.34
N TYR A 52 5.07 4.26 -10.07
CA TYR A 52 3.81 4.89 -9.67
C TYR A 52 4.00 6.27 -9.03
N ASP A 53 5.19 6.86 -9.18
CA ASP A 53 5.51 8.20 -8.69
C ASP A 53 5.33 8.35 -7.17
N ILE A 54 5.69 7.32 -6.42
CA ILE A 54 5.65 7.38 -4.96
C ILE A 54 7.00 7.90 -4.47
N ILE A 55 7.01 9.10 -3.90
CA ILE A 55 8.23 9.76 -3.45
C ILE A 55 8.34 9.84 -1.92
N ALA A 56 7.28 9.51 -1.21
CA ALA A 56 7.27 9.55 0.26
C ALA A 56 6.75 8.22 0.81
N GLN A 57 7.37 7.75 1.87
CA GLN A 57 6.88 6.53 2.53
C GLN A 57 6.10 6.91 3.78
N PRO A 58 5.09 6.14 4.17
CA PRO A 58 4.60 4.98 3.45
C PRO A 58 3.78 5.37 2.23
N GLY A 59 3.79 4.50 1.22
CA GLY A 59 2.99 4.67 0.04
C GLY A 59 2.01 3.53 -0.12
N PHE A 60 0.79 3.84 -0.54
CA PHE A 60 -0.24 2.85 -0.80
C PHE A 60 -0.73 3.06 -2.21
N VAL A 61 -0.67 2.02 -3.04
CA VAL A 61 -1.06 2.12 -4.44
C VAL A 61 -2.05 1.02 -4.76
N VAL A 62 -3.21 1.40 -5.29
CA VAL A 62 -4.18 0.42 -5.79
C VAL A 62 -4.01 0.32 -7.29
N VAL A 63 -3.82 -0.90 -7.77
CA VAL A 63 -3.64 -1.16 -9.20
C VAL A 63 -4.66 -2.19 -9.67
N GLY A 64 -4.96 -2.14 -10.96
CA GLY A 64 -5.82 -3.13 -11.59
C GLY A 64 -5.05 -4.43 -11.84
N ASP A 65 -5.77 -5.44 -12.32
CA ASP A 65 -5.18 -6.74 -12.61
C ASP A 65 -4.10 -6.66 -13.69
N ASP A 66 -4.17 -5.64 -14.53
CA ASP A 66 -3.18 -5.39 -15.57
C ASP A 66 -2.02 -4.53 -15.10
N GLY A 67 -2.00 -4.15 -13.82
CA GLY A 67 -0.98 -3.28 -13.27
C GLY A 67 -1.26 -1.80 -13.46
N GLY A 68 -2.40 -1.44 -14.04
CA GLY A 68 -2.76 -0.04 -14.27
C GLY A 68 -3.06 0.70 -12.98
N PHE A 69 -2.61 1.94 -12.89
CA PHE A 69 -2.81 2.78 -11.71
C PHE A 69 -4.28 3.12 -11.50
N ILE A 70 -4.75 3.03 -10.26
CA ILE A 70 -6.11 3.42 -9.90
C ILE A 70 -6.11 4.56 -8.90
N LYS A 71 -5.38 4.41 -7.80
CA LYS A 71 -5.36 5.41 -6.74
C LYS A 71 -4.12 5.23 -5.87
N SER A 72 -3.58 6.32 -5.33
CA SER A 72 -2.46 6.23 -4.40
C SER A 72 -2.58 7.23 -3.27
N TRP A 73 -1.93 6.90 -2.16
CA TRP A 73 -1.77 7.76 -1.00
C TRP A 73 -0.32 7.64 -0.56
N GLN A 74 0.29 8.73 -0.12
CA GLN A 74 1.68 8.66 0.34
C GLN A 74 1.95 9.72 1.40
N GLY A 75 2.95 9.45 2.24
CA GLY A 75 3.35 10.35 3.31
C GLY A 75 2.83 9.91 4.66
N ASN A 76 3.13 10.71 5.68
CA ASN A 76 2.87 10.33 7.07
C ASN A 76 1.38 10.34 7.46
N GLU A 77 0.55 10.96 6.67
CA GLU A 77 -0.89 10.96 6.95
C GLU A 77 -1.51 9.75 6.26
N LEU A 78 -1.86 8.76 7.06
CA LEU A 78 -2.46 7.53 6.53
C LEU A 78 -3.88 7.81 6.04
N PRO A 79 -4.29 7.19 4.94
CA PRO A 79 -5.67 7.27 4.50
C PRO A 79 -6.56 6.47 5.45
N LEU A 80 -7.87 6.60 5.30
CA LEU A 80 -8.80 5.77 6.04
C LEU A 80 -8.76 4.34 5.49
N ALA A 81 -8.77 3.35 6.38
CA ALA A 81 -8.74 1.95 5.96
C ALA A 81 -9.94 1.63 5.07
N GLU A 82 -11.11 2.20 5.38
CA GLU A 82 -12.30 2.00 4.57
C GLU A 82 -12.14 2.54 3.16
N GLU A 83 -11.47 3.66 3.03
CA GLU A 83 -11.24 4.26 1.71
C GLU A 83 -10.33 3.37 0.88
N VAL A 84 -9.22 2.93 1.46
CA VAL A 84 -8.28 2.05 0.75
C VAL A 84 -8.98 0.76 0.34
N ALA A 85 -9.77 0.19 1.25
CA ALA A 85 -10.50 -1.05 0.97
C ALA A 85 -11.53 -0.87 -0.13
N SER A 86 -12.21 0.27 -0.17
CA SER A 86 -13.23 0.49 -1.19
C SER A 86 -12.63 0.46 -2.60
N TYR A 87 -11.43 1.00 -2.77
CA TYR A 87 -10.74 0.92 -4.06
C TYR A 87 -10.20 -0.47 -4.34
N THR A 88 -9.61 -1.12 -3.32
CA THR A 88 -8.97 -2.43 -3.50
C THR A 88 -9.99 -3.52 -3.80
N LEU A 89 -11.16 -3.47 -3.17
CA LEU A 89 -12.20 -4.48 -3.32
C LEU A 89 -13.19 -4.12 -4.43
N SER A 90 -13.02 -3.00 -5.07
CA SER A 90 -13.83 -2.57 -6.20
C SER A 90 -13.50 -3.41 -7.43
N TYR A 91 -14.42 -3.45 -8.38
CA TYR A 91 -14.22 -4.17 -9.65
C TYR A 91 -14.88 -3.46 -10.82
#